data_ff6e09cd0dddc5234247f68524f1219e
#
_entry.id   ff6e09cd0dddc5234247f68524f1219e
#
_cell.length_a   1.000
_cell.length_b   1.000
_cell.length_c   1.000
_cell.angle_alpha   90.00
_cell.angle_beta   90.00
_cell.angle_gamma   90.00
#
_symmetry.space_group_name_H-M   'P 1'
#
loop_
_entity.id
_entity.type
_entity.pdbx_description
1 polymer ?
#
loop_
_entity_poly.entity_id
_entity_poly.type
_entity_poly.pdbx_seq_one_letter_code
_entity_poly.pdbx_strand_id
1 'polypeptide(L)'
;ECNLIDVIQSSEDEVPVPYQDIPGAPYIQLPIDLQHKYKKESTLSLFKRIGKVPNIEDLFDELVTSPNVFHYRNKMEYGFSAIGYDRINKTDIDIFTLGFKRRGVWWMGDNLEKDSGLFDALVEDNISTIRKYCEATGLAPWHGPKREGFFRYFVVRKSYKTNQLLFNLVTTSLDLPQFDLNAFSKLLQDI
;
A
#
# COMPACT_ATOMS: atom_id res chain seq x y z
N GLU A 1 14.62 3.47 -22.21
CA GLU A 1 13.73 3.62 -21.04
C GLU A 1 13.14 5.02 -21.05
N CYS A 2 11.83 5.13 -20.87
CA CYS A 2 11.16 6.43 -20.74
C CYS A 2 10.63 6.56 -19.32
N ASN A 3 10.87 7.72 -18.68
CA ASN A 3 10.32 8.06 -17.38
C ASN A 3 9.21 9.10 -17.58
N LEU A 4 8.06 8.89 -16.92
CA LEU A 4 7.02 9.91 -16.84
C LEU A 4 7.55 11.10 -16.05
N ILE A 5 7.54 12.29 -16.64
CA ILE A 5 7.96 13.53 -15.98
C ILE A 5 6.75 14.27 -15.45
N ASP A 6 5.70 14.40 -16.24
CA ASP A 6 4.48 15.13 -15.87
C ASP A 6 3.30 14.64 -16.70
N VAL A 7 2.09 14.85 -16.18
CA VAL A 7 0.82 14.59 -16.87
C VAL A 7 0.22 15.93 -17.26
N ILE A 8 0.33 16.27 -18.55
CA ILE A 8 -0.18 17.55 -19.08
C ILE A 8 -1.71 17.51 -19.17
N GLN A 9 -2.28 16.35 -19.51
CA GLN A 9 -3.71 16.12 -19.63
C GLN A 9 -4.03 14.69 -19.20
N SER A 10 -4.94 14.54 -18.26
CA SER A 10 -5.47 13.24 -17.84
C SER A 10 -6.32 12.62 -18.94
N SER A 11 -6.46 11.28 -18.90
CA SER A 11 -7.37 10.58 -19.79
C SER A 11 -8.83 10.97 -19.51
N GLU A 12 -9.66 11.03 -20.55
CA GLU A 12 -11.10 11.21 -20.41
C GLU A 12 -11.78 10.03 -19.69
N ASP A 13 -11.09 8.89 -19.64
CA ASP A 13 -11.55 7.68 -18.95
C ASP A 13 -11.31 7.74 -17.43
N GLU A 14 -10.54 8.71 -16.91
CA GLU A 14 -10.28 8.82 -15.48
C GLU A 14 -11.53 9.29 -14.73
N VAL A 15 -11.81 8.58 -13.63
CA VAL A 15 -12.91 8.93 -12.71
C VAL A 15 -12.35 9.29 -11.35
N PRO A 16 -12.91 10.30 -10.67
CA PRO A 16 -12.50 10.62 -9.31
C PRO A 16 -12.89 9.50 -8.35
N VAL A 17 -12.01 9.20 -7.43
CA VAL A 17 -12.25 8.24 -6.34
C VAL A 17 -11.99 8.88 -4.98
N PRO A 18 -12.73 8.47 -3.91
CA PRO A 18 -12.60 9.09 -2.58
C PRO A 18 -11.36 8.66 -1.81
N TYR A 19 -10.58 7.73 -2.37
CA TYR A 19 -9.45 7.07 -1.73
C TYR A 19 -8.15 7.87 -1.84
N GLN A 20 -7.21 7.56 -0.95
CA GLN A 20 -5.87 8.12 -1.05
C GLN A 20 -5.12 7.50 -2.24
N ASP A 21 -4.51 8.37 -3.06
CA ASP A 21 -3.58 7.91 -4.09
C ASP A 21 -2.36 7.27 -3.45
N ILE A 22 -2.10 6.01 -3.80
CA ILE A 22 -0.99 5.22 -3.29
C ILE A 22 -0.27 4.49 -4.42
N PRO A 23 1.04 4.25 -4.27
CA PRO A 23 1.83 3.55 -5.30
C PRO A 23 1.34 2.14 -5.64
N GLY A 24 0.62 1.50 -4.71
CA GLY A 24 0.08 0.14 -4.86
C GLY A 24 -1.19 0.03 -5.71
N ALA A 25 -1.82 1.14 -6.07
CA ALA A 25 -3.08 1.20 -6.81
C ALA A 25 -3.02 2.14 -8.03
N PRO A 26 -2.09 1.93 -8.99
CA PRO A 26 -1.84 2.88 -10.08
C PRO A 26 -3.01 3.06 -11.06
N TYR A 27 -4.01 2.18 -11.01
CA TYR A 27 -5.18 2.21 -11.90
C TYR A 27 -6.48 2.50 -11.17
N ILE A 28 -6.42 2.97 -9.92
CA ILE A 28 -7.62 3.15 -9.09
C ILE A 28 -8.62 4.14 -9.69
N GLN A 29 -8.14 5.10 -10.47
CA GLN A 29 -8.96 6.10 -11.16
C GLN A 29 -9.55 5.63 -12.49
N LEU A 30 -9.22 4.42 -12.96
CA LEU A 30 -9.85 3.86 -14.15
C LEU A 30 -11.09 3.03 -13.77
N PRO A 31 -12.21 3.16 -14.52
CA PRO A 31 -13.35 2.27 -14.38
C PRO A 31 -12.94 0.81 -14.44
N ILE A 32 -13.58 -0.05 -13.64
CA ILE A 32 -13.19 -1.46 -13.52
C ILE A 32 -13.27 -2.20 -14.86
N ASP A 33 -14.23 -1.87 -15.70
CA ASP A 33 -14.38 -2.49 -17.03
C ASP A 33 -13.19 -2.20 -17.94
N LEU A 34 -12.66 -0.96 -17.89
CA LEU A 34 -11.44 -0.60 -18.60
C LEU A 34 -10.21 -1.28 -18.03
N GLN A 35 -10.12 -1.42 -16.70
CA GLN A 35 -9.04 -2.19 -16.08
C GLN A 35 -9.07 -3.64 -16.56
N HIS A 36 -10.24 -4.27 -16.62
CA HIS A 36 -10.41 -5.64 -17.12
C HIS A 36 -10.04 -5.74 -18.59
N LYS A 37 -10.51 -4.82 -19.43
CA LYS A 37 -10.17 -4.75 -20.86
C LYS A 37 -8.65 -4.69 -21.05
N TYR A 38 -7.98 -3.74 -20.42
CA TYR A 38 -6.53 -3.57 -20.59
C TYR A 38 -5.73 -4.75 -20.02
N LYS A 39 -6.17 -5.37 -18.92
CA LYS A 39 -5.56 -6.61 -18.40
C LYS A 39 -5.66 -7.73 -19.42
N LYS A 40 -6.84 -7.96 -19.99
CA LYS A 40 -7.05 -8.99 -21.02
C LYS A 40 -6.15 -8.73 -22.22
N GLU A 41 -6.23 -7.53 -22.82
CA GLU A 41 -5.45 -7.16 -24.00
C GLU A 41 -3.94 -7.30 -23.78
N SER A 42 -3.42 -6.80 -22.65
CA SER A 42 -1.99 -6.91 -22.34
C SER A 42 -1.55 -8.35 -22.13
N THR A 43 -2.37 -9.17 -21.48
CA THR A 43 -2.08 -10.60 -21.24
C THR A 43 -2.04 -11.35 -22.58
N LEU A 44 -3.06 -11.21 -23.43
CA LEU A 44 -3.08 -11.84 -24.75
C LEU A 44 -1.89 -11.40 -25.61
N SER A 45 -1.57 -10.09 -25.61
CA SER A 45 -0.41 -9.57 -26.32
C SER A 45 0.91 -10.18 -25.81
N LEU A 46 1.05 -10.39 -24.50
CA LEU A 46 2.22 -11.02 -23.90
C LEU A 46 2.42 -12.45 -24.40
N PHE A 47 1.36 -13.27 -24.32
CA PHE A 47 1.40 -14.65 -24.81
C PHE A 47 1.65 -14.73 -26.31
N LYS A 48 1.08 -13.85 -27.10
CA LYS A 48 1.29 -13.79 -28.54
C LYS A 48 2.73 -13.40 -28.91
N ARG A 49 3.27 -12.33 -28.29
CA ARG A 49 4.58 -11.78 -28.65
C ARG A 49 5.75 -12.56 -28.07
N ILE A 50 5.69 -12.87 -26.76
CA ILE A 50 6.79 -13.51 -26.03
C ILE A 50 6.59 -15.02 -26.02
N GLY A 51 5.39 -15.49 -25.70
CA GLY A 51 5.06 -16.90 -25.64
C GLY A 51 5.01 -17.57 -27.01
N LYS A 52 4.93 -16.79 -28.11
CA LYS A 52 4.79 -17.30 -29.49
C LYS A 52 3.62 -18.28 -29.66
N VAL A 53 2.54 -18.08 -28.87
CA VAL A 53 1.35 -18.92 -28.91
C VAL A 53 0.46 -18.42 -30.05
N PRO A 54 0.29 -19.18 -31.13
CA PRO A 54 -0.69 -18.86 -32.19
C PRO A 54 -2.11 -19.03 -31.65
N ASN A 55 -3.04 -18.23 -32.15
CA ASN A 55 -4.47 -18.29 -31.81
C ASN A 55 -4.75 -18.20 -30.30
N ILE A 56 -4.00 -17.36 -29.58
CA ILE A 56 -4.15 -17.21 -28.14
C ILE A 56 -5.57 -16.72 -27.78
N GLU A 57 -6.20 -15.96 -28.67
CA GLU A 57 -7.55 -15.49 -28.52
C GLU A 57 -8.57 -16.64 -28.40
N ASP A 58 -8.36 -17.74 -29.13
CA ASP A 58 -9.22 -18.93 -29.09
C ASP A 58 -8.99 -19.81 -27.85
N LEU A 59 -7.82 -19.62 -27.21
CA LEU A 59 -7.46 -20.32 -25.97
C LEU A 59 -7.84 -19.54 -24.70
N PHE A 60 -8.28 -18.31 -24.87
CA PHE A 60 -8.72 -17.49 -23.74
C PHE A 60 -10.14 -17.86 -23.35
N ASP A 61 -10.28 -18.45 -22.18
CA ASP A 61 -11.59 -18.83 -21.63
C ASP A 61 -12.30 -17.59 -21.05
N GLU A 62 -11.89 -17.15 -19.86
CA GLU A 62 -12.52 -16.00 -19.21
C GLU A 62 -11.55 -15.18 -18.34
N LEU A 63 -11.96 -13.97 -17.99
CA LEU A 63 -11.36 -13.17 -16.93
C LEU A 63 -12.20 -13.33 -15.67
N VAL A 64 -11.69 -14.06 -14.69
CA VAL A 64 -12.33 -14.18 -13.38
C VAL A 64 -12.20 -12.85 -12.65
N THR A 65 -13.33 -12.21 -12.36
CA THR A 65 -13.38 -10.91 -11.70
C THR A 65 -13.51 -11.05 -10.20
N SER A 66 -12.98 -10.06 -9.47
CA SER A 66 -13.22 -9.97 -8.02
C SER A 66 -14.69 -9.58 -7.76
N PRO A 67 -15.35 -10.19 -6.77
CA PRO A 67 -16.69 -9.75 -6.37
C PRO A 67 -16.72 -8.33 -5.78
N ASN A 68 -15.58 -7.85 -5.27
CA ASN A 68 -15.42 -6.50 -4.73
C ASN A 68 -14.39 -5.73 -5.57
N VAL A 69 -14.75 -4.51 -5.98
CA VAL A 69 -13.85 -3.60 -6.72
C VAL A 69 -12.84 -2.97 -5.76
N PHE A 70 -13.30 -2.61 -4.56
CA PHE A 70 -12.51 -2.02 -3.49
C PHE A 70 -12.50 -2.93 -2.26
N HIS A 71 -11.56 -2.70 -1.32
CA HIS A 71 -11.41 -3.42 -0.06
C HIS A 71 -11.32 -4.95 -0.25
N TYR A 72 -10.70 -5.39 -1.35
CA TYR A 72 -10.63 -6.80 -1.73
C TYR A 72 -9.43 -7.55 -1.14
N ARG A 73 -8.45 -6.82 -0.58
CA ARG A 73 -7.28 -7.45 0.03
C ARG A 73 -7.59 -8.02 1.40
N ASN A 74 -7.08 -9.20 1.68
CA ASN A 74 -7.17 -9.84 3.00
C ASN A 74 -5.87 -9.75 3.82
N LYS A 75 -4.84 -9.12 3.27
CA LYS A 75 -3.57 -8.79 3.93
C LYS A 75 -3.09 -7.44 3.45
N MET A 76 -2.61 -6.63 4.40
CA MET A 76 -1.86 -5.42 4.10
C MET A 76 -0.61 -5.34 4.96
N GLU A 77 0.43 -4.73 4.41
CA GLU A 77 1.70 -4.50 5.07
C GLU A 77 2.07 -3.04 4.91
N TYR A 78 2.03 -2.31 6.02
CA TYR A 78 2.41 -0.91 6.08
C TYR A 78 3.85 -0.81 6.60
N GLY A 79 4.69 -0.04 5.90
CA GLY A 79 6.08 0.14 6.26
C GLY A 79 6.29 1.36 7.14
N PHE A 80 7.07 1.21 8.21
CA PHE A 80 7.66 2.35 8.89
C PHE A 80 8.88 2.86 8.13
N SER A 81 9.07 4.18 8.08
CA SER A 81 10.29 4.77 7.55
C SER A 81 10.64 6.06 8.29
N ALA A 82 11.94 6.27 8.50
CA ALA A 82 12.51 7.50 9.04
C ALA A 82 12.69 8.58 7.96
N ILE A 83 12.45 8.25 6.69
CA ILE A 83 12.66 9.16 5.56
C ILE A 83 11.37 9.26 4.77
N GLY A 84 10.91 10.49 4.58
CA GLY A 84 9.82 10.85 3.70
C GLY A 84 10.30 11.81 2.60
N TYR A 85 9.35 12.37 1.87
CA TYR A 85 9.63 13.31 0.79
C TYR A 85 8.75 14.54 0.87
N ASP A 86 9.39 15.68 0.94
CA ASP A 86 8.72 16.98 0.81
C ASP A 86 8.47 17.25 -0.69
N ARG A 87 7.20 17.17 -1.08
CA ARG A 87 6.77 17.39 -2.48
C ARG A 87 6.89 18.85 -2.91
N ILE A 88 6.85 19.80 -1.95
CA ILE A 88 6.95 21.25 -2.23
C ILE A 88 8.40 21.61 -2.49
N ASN A 89 9.30 21.24 -1.59
CA ASN A 89 10.72 21.55 -1.69
C ASN A 89 11.50 20.54 -2.52
N LYS A 90 10.86 19.44 -2.94
CA LYS A 90 11.44 18.35 -3.75
C LYS A 90 12.70 17.75 -3.11
N THR A 91 12.67 17.55 -1.80
CA THR A 91 13.80 17.03 -1.01
C THR A 91 13.37 15.93 -0.05
N ASP A 92 14.33 15.09 0.33
CA ASP A 92 14.16 14.11 1.40
C ASP A 92 14.09 14.82 2.74
N ILE A 93 13.23 14.32 3.61
CA ILE A 93 13.06 14.85 4.98
C ILE A 93 13.08 13.72 6.00
N ASP A 94 13.65 14.00 7.15
CA ASP A 94 13.56 13.11 8.29
C ASP A 94 12.16 13.26 8.92
N ILE A 95 11.39 12.17 8.88
CA ILE A 95 10.02 12.14 9.38
C ILE A 95 9.62 10.70 9.77
N PHE A 96 8.80 10.60 10.82
CA PHE A 96 8.20 9.32 11.19
C PHE A 96 7.04 8.99 10.27
N THR A 97 7.19 7.97 9.40
CA THR A 97 6.11 7.55 8.50
C THR A 97 5.60 6.15 8.84
N LEU A 98 4.31 5.93 8.59
CA LEU A 98 3.66 4.62 8.53
C LEU A 98 2.70 4.62 7.35
N GLY A 99 2.96 3.75 6.36
CA GLY A 99 2.16 3.66 5.16
C GLY A 99 2.87 2.89 4.05
N PHE A 100 2.95 3.45 2.86
CA PHE A 100 3.48 2.75 1.70
C PHE A 100 4.86 3.26 1.31
N LYS A 101 5.65 2.39 0.68
CA LYS A 101 6.92 2.81 0.08
C LYS A 101 6.65 3.68 -1.14
N ARG A 102 7.40 4.77 -1.25
CA ARG A 102 7.35 5.63 -2.42
C ARG A 102 7.77 4.87 -3.68
N ARG A 103 7.07 5.08 -4.78
CA ARG A 103 7.37 4.41 -6.05
C ARG A 103 8.80 4.72 -6.51
N GLY A 104 9.55 3.67 -6.81
CA GLY A 104 10.95 3.77 -7.26
C GLY A 104 11.99 4.00 -6.16
N VAL A 105 11.56 4.23 -4.90
CA VAL A 105 12.47 4.53 -3.78
C VAL A 105 12.12 3.66 -2.57
N TRP A 106 12.82 2.56 -2.40
CA TRP A 106 12.49 1.52 -1.42
C TRP A 106 12.69 1.95 0.05
N TRP A 107 13.45 3.00 0.31
CA TRP A 107 13.75 3.48 1.68
C TRP A 107 12.87 4.64 2.14
N MET A 108 12.12 5.28 1.24
CA MET A 108 11.18 6.33 1.59
C MET A 108 9.80 5.79 1.87
N GLY A 109 9.14 6.39 2.86
CA GLY A 109 7.75 6.13 3.19
C GLY A 109 6.85 7.33 2.89
N ASP A 110 5.66 7.04 2.37
CA ASP A 110 4.53 7.98 2.34
C ASP A 110 3.51 7.53 3.38
N ASN A 111 3.00 8.48 4.18
CA ASN A 111 1.97 8.18 5.17
C ASN A 111 0.66 7.76 4.54
N LEU A 112 -0.01 6.78 5.13
CA LEU A 112 -1.42 6.56 4.89
C LEU A 112 -2.22 7.40 5.89
N GLU A 113 -2.93 8.40 5.36
CA GLU A 113 -3.70 9.35 6.18
C GLU A 113 -5.21 9.09 6.11
N LYS A 114 -5.67 8.32 5.12
CA LYS A 114 -7.05 7.87 4.95
C LYS A 114 -7.11 6.58 4.13
N ASP A 115 -8.27 5.97 4.09
CA ASP A 115 -8.56 4.76 3.32
C ASP A 115 -7.96 4.81 1.89
N SER A 116 -7.25 3.76 1.52
CA SER A 116 -6.67 3.57 0.19
C SER A 116 -7.60 2.86 -0.80
N GLY A 117 -8.74 2.35 -0.33
CA GLY A 117 -9.66 1.51 -1.08
C GLY A 117 -9.18 0.08 -1.32
N LEU A 118 -8.03 -0.33 -0.79
CA LEU A 118 -7.50 -1.68 -1.02
C LEU A 118 -7.81 -2.67 0.09
N PHE A 119 -7.75 -2.22 1.33
CA PHE A 119 -7.91 -3.06 2.51
C PHE A 119 -9.13 -2.63 3.33
N ASP A 120 -9.24 -3.10 4.55
CA ASP A 120 -10.32 -2.76 5.48
C ASP A 120 -10.28 -1.27 5.84
N ALA A 121 -11.36 -0.55 5.54
CA ALA A 121 -11.45 0.89 5.77
C ALA A 121 -11.28 1.25 7.25
N LEU A 122 -11.85 0.45 8.18
CA LEU A 122 -11.71 0.69 9.62
C LEU A 122 -10.24 0.70 10.04
N VAL A 123 -9.46 -0.25 9.53
CA VAL A 123 -8.01 -0.30 9.81
C VAL A 123 -7.30 0.88 9.18
N GLU A 124 -7.55 1.15 7.89
CA GLU A 124 -6.80 2.18 7.15
C GLU A 124 -7.08 3.60 7.67
N ASP A 125 -8.31 3.90 8.08
CA ASP A 125 -8.66 5.18 8.72
C ASP A 125 -8.00 5.37 10.10
N ASN A 126 -7.55 4.29 10.74
CA ASN A 126 -6.85 4.32 12.02
C ASN A 126 -5.32 4.23 11.91
N ILE A 127 -4.73 4.08 10.72
CA ILE A 127 -3.27 4.01 10.55
C ILE A 127 -2.57 5.28 11.08
N SER A 128 -3.16 6.45 10.89
CA SER A 128 -2.58 7.70 11.41
C SER A 128 -2.57 7.74 12.95
N THR A 129 -3.57 7.16 13.61
CA THR A 129 -3.63 7.02 15.08
C THR A 129 -2.55 6.05 15.57
N ILE A 130 -2.39 4.91 14.90
CA ILE A 130 -1.33 3.94 15.21
C ILE A 130 0.06 4.57 15.02
N ARG A 131 0.26 5.32 13.93
CA ARG A 131 1.51 6.05 13.68
C ARG A 131 1.83 7.02 14.81
N LYS A 132 0.87 7.87 15.19
CA LYS A 132 1.06 8.86 16.27
C LYS A 132 1.40 8.20 17.60
N TYR A 133 0.75 7.08 17.93
CA TYR A 133 1.09 6.31 19.12
C TYR A 133 2.55 5.81 19.06
N CYS A 134 2.95 5.18 17.96
CA CYS A 134 4.33 4.69 17.80
C CYS A 134 5.36 5.83 17.87
N GLU A 135 5.09 6.96 17.23
CA GLU A 135 5.95 8.16 17.26
C GLU A 135 6.09 8.72 18.68
N ALA A 136 5.00 8.76 19.47
CA ALA A 136 4.99 9.23 20.85
C ALA A 136 5.81 8.35 21.81
N THR A 137 6.15 7.12 21.43
CA THR A 137 7.04 6.27 22.25
C THR A 137 8.49 6.76 22.26
N GLY A 138 8.89 7.61 21.31
CA GLY A 138 10.29 8.02 21.10
C GLY A 138 11.17 6.97 20.45
N LEU A 139 10.65 5.77 20.16
CA LEU A 139 11.39 4.71 19.45
C LEU A 139 11.44 5.00 17.95
N ALA A 140 12.60 4.79 17.34
CA ALA A 140 12.85 5.20 15.97
C ALA A 140 12.13 4.30 14.92
N PRO A 141 11.59 4.87 13.84
CA PRO A 141 11.14 4.12 12.68
C PRO A 141 12.35 3.63 11.87
N TRP A 142 12.14 2.69 10.96
CA TRP A 142 13.21 2.09 10.19
C TRP A 142 13.89 3.07 9.23
N HIS A 143 15.19 3.25 9.38
CA HIS A 143 16.02 4.01 8.45
C HIS A 143 16.69 3.07 7.45
N GLY A 144 16.11 2.93 6.25
CA GLY A 144 16.53 1.93 5.25
C GLY A 144 18.03 1.95 4.91
N PRO A 145 18.63 3.09 4.49
CA PRO A 145 20.05 3.19 4.17
C PRO A 145 20.98 2.85 5.33
N LYS A 146 20.68 3.28 6.56
CA LYS A 146 21.50 2.99 7.74
C LYS A 146 21.23 1.61 8.34
N ARG A 147 20.10 0.97 7.97
CA ARG A 147 19.63 -0.32 8.48
C ARG A 147 19.45 -0.32 10.00
N GLU A 148 18.93 0.76 10.54
CA GLU A 148 18.67 0.97 11.97
C GLU A 148 17.25 1.44 12.22
N GLY A 149 16.77 1.35 13.46
CA GLY A 149 15.44 1.71 13.89
C GLY A 149 14.72 0.54 14.54
N PHE A 150 13.71 0.86 15.35
CA PHE A 150 12.91 -0.13 16.08
C PHE A 150 11.74 -0.64 15.24
N PHE A 151 10.85 0.25 14.76
CA PHE A 151 9.66 -0.12 14.00
C PHE A 151 9.99 -0.45 12.55
N ARG A 152 9.57 -1.62 12.06
CA ARG A 152 9.80 -2.08 10.68
C ARG A 152 8.54 -2.11 9.83
N TYR A 153 7.55 -2.92 10.26
CA TYR A 153 6.31 -3.11 9.52
C TYR A 153 5.13 -3.27 10.48
N PHE A 154 3.98 -2.82 10.05
CA PHE A 154 2.71 -3.15 10.65
C PHE A 154 1.91 -3.97 9.65
N VAL A 155 1.69 -5.25 9.96
CA VAL A 155 1.03 -6.20 9.06
C VAL A 155 -0.33 -6.53 9.63
N VAL A 156 -1.36 -6.40 8.80
CA VAL A 156 -2.73 -6.74 9.18
C VAL A 156 -3.28 -7.81 8.25
N ARG A 157 -3.98 -8.77 8.81
CA ARG A 157 -4.72 -9.79 8.06
C ARG A 157 -6.18 -9.77 8.48
N LYS A 158 -7.07 -9.94 7.51
CA LYS A 158 -8.51 -10.03 7.73
C LYS A 158 -9.04 -11.39 7.28
N SER A 159 -9.85 -12.01 8.12
CA SER A 159 -10.67 -13.15 7.74
C SER A 159 -12.03 -12.67 7.27
N TYR A 160 -12.32 -12.79 5.99
CA TYR A 160 -13.65 -12.44 5.46
C TYR A 160 -14.77 -13.35 5.98
N LYS A 161 -14.42 -14.57 6.39
CA LYS A 161 -15.39 -15.51 6.92
C LYS A 161 -15.86 -15.17 8.34
N THR A 162 -14.93 -14.70 9.18
CA THR A 162 -15.20 -14.42 10.60
C THR A 162 -15.16 -12.94 10.94
N ASN A 163 -14.79 -12.09 9.97
CA ASN A 163 -14.56 -10.65 10.12
C ASN A 163 -13.53 -10.29 11.20
N GLN A 164 -12.65 -11.24 11.54
CA GLN A 164 -11.59 -11.03 12.54
C GLN A 164 -10.35 -10.43 11.90
N LEU A 165 -9.67 -9.58 12.66
CA LEU A 165 -8.39 -8.97 12.31
C LEU A 165 -7.26 -9.60 13.13
N LEU A 166 -6.12 -9.83 12.48
CA LEU A 166 -4.87 -10.22 13.13
C LEU A 166 -3.86 -9.12 12.85
N PHE A 167 -3.37 -8.51 13.92
CA PHE A 167 -2.33 -7.50 13.86
C PHE A 167 -0.96 -8.10 14.21
N ASN A 168 0.06 -7.71 13.46
CA ASN A 168 1.44 -8.10 13.70
C ASN A 168 2.36 -6.88 13.54
N LEU A 169 2.96 -6.43 14.65
CA LEU A 169 3.97 -5.38 14.66
C LEU A 169 5.35 -6.04 14.56
N VAL A 170 6.08 -5.74 13.48
CA VAL A 170 7.45 -6.22 13.25
C VAL A 170 8.42 -5.15 13.72
N THR A 171 9.29 -5.51 14.67
CA THR A 171 10.28 -4.62 15.26
C THR A 171 11.67 -5.25 15.27
N THR A 172 12.70 -4.48 15.61
CA THR A 172 13.97 -5.03 16.07
C THR A 172 13.86 -5.41 17.55
N SER A 173 14.78 -6.22 18.03
CA SER A 173 14.78 -6.67 19.45
C SER A 173 15.51 -5.72 20.40
N LEU A 174 16.24 -4.73 19.88
CA LEU A 174 17.17 -3.91 20.67
C LEU A 174 16.46 -3.09 21.77
N ASP A 175 15.34 -2.45 21.43
CA ASP A 175 14.63 -1.57 22.34
C ASP A 175 13.28 -2.15 22.79
N LEU A 176 13.08 -3.45 22.61
CA LEU A 176 11.82 -4.13 22.94
C LEU A 176 11.34 -3.91 24.39
N PRO A 177 12.23 -3.89 25.41
CA PRO A 177 11.81 -3.62 26.80
C PRO A 177 11.25 -2.22 27.03
N GLN A 178 11.53 -1.26 26.14
CA GLN A 178 11.06 0.11 26.23
C GLN A 178 9.66 0.30 25.62
N PHE A 179 9.17 -0.69 24.85
CA PHE A 179 7.88 -0.64 24.18
C PHE A 179 6.79 -1.23 25.06
N ASP A 180 5.76 -0.42 25.38
CA ASP A 180 4.59 -0.88 26.12
C ASP A 180 3.63 -1.66 25.23
N LEU A 181 3.85 -2.98 25.17
CA LEU A 181 3.02 -3.90 24.39
C LEU A 181 1.57 -3.94 24.87
N ASN A 182 1.32 -3.77 26.17
CA ASN A 182 -0.04 -3.83 26.71
C ASN A 182 -0.84 -2.59 26.30
N ALA A 183 -0.26 -1.40 26.41
CA ALA A 183 -0.90 -0.17 25.95
C ALA A 183 -1.15 -0.20 24.42
N PHE A 184 -0.19 -0.69 23.63
CA PHE A 184 -0.37 -0.85 22.19
C PHE A 184 -1.47 -1.86 21.85
N SER A 185 -1.51 -3.00 22.56
CA SER A 185 -2.55 -4.02 22.36
C SER A 185 -3.94 -3.47 22.67
N LYS A 186 -4.05 -2.64 23.71
CA LYS A 186 -5.31 -1.97 24.06
C LYS A 186 -5.74 -0.99 22.96
N LEU A 187 -4.82 -0.18 22.45
CA LEU A 187 -5.10 0.71 21.31
C LEU A 187 -5.69 -0.06 20.12
N LEU A 188 -5.11 -1.23 19.79
CA LEU A 188 -5.60 -2.07 18.67
C LEU A 188 -6.96 -2.72 18.94
N GLN A 189 -7.31 -2.97 20.19
CA GLN A 189 -8.62 -3.50 20.58
C GLN A 189 -9.74 -2.46 20.52
N ASP A 190 -9.37 -1.17 20.62
CA ASP A 190 -10.30 -0.05 20.57
C ASP A 190 -10.60 0.39 19.10
N ILE A 191 -9.91 -0.19 18.11
CA ILE A 191 -10.18 -0.08 16.67
C ILE A 191 -11.21 -1.13 16.25
#